data_dc1adb105dd83bf6f8756ff9341c64a3
#
_entry.id   dc1adb105dd83bf6f8756ff9341c64a3
#
_cell.length_a   1.000
_cell.length_b   1.000
_cell.length_c   1.000
_cell.angle_alpha   90.00
_cell.angle_beta   90.00
_cell.angle_gamma   90.00
#
_symmetry.space_group_name_H-M   'P 1'
#
loop_
_entity.id
_entity.type
_entity.pdbx_description
1 polymer ?
#
loop_
_entity_poly.entity_id
_entity_poly.type
_entity_poly.pdbx_seq_one_letter_code
_entity_poly.pdbx_strand_id
1 'polypeptide(L)'
;MSVCFPKLSRVAVCGGTHGNELSGVYLVRELQRCAGDGAHVNTLLCDTFVFPSPSGPISDTAPYEMIRSRELNALLGPKGSPKAVDLICDLHNTTADMGLCLIAYSDHDWICLHIFRHLQRQMPDIPMRYIHFDVSNKESYSLDSVGKHGFAIEIGPQPHGVVRSNIYTAMKFGVQHMLDWVRFFNSGTIFEGGFVDVFTMVKHIDYPRDRETRNITAAIHPQLQDRDFSLLQPEDPLFQTFSGETLRYKGKEPLYPFFINECAYYEKSIALSLARKRRVMIPCKGTL
;
A
#
# COMPACT_ATOMS: atom_id res chain seq x y z
N MET A 1 11.06 -4.89 25.84
CA MET A 1 12.35 -5.27 25.23
C MET A 1 12.71 -4.23 24.19
N SER A 2 13.98 -3.83 24.09
CA SER A 2 14.48 -2.98 23.02
C SER A 2 14.99 -3.85 21.89
N VAL A 3 14.62 -3.54 20.65
CA VAL A 3 15.09 -4.25 19.46
C VAL A 3 15.99 -3.30 18.68
N CYS A 4 17.21 -3.72 18.37
CA CYS A 4 18.17 -2.95 17.59
C CYS A 4 18.20 -3.45 16.15
N PHE A 5 18.29 -2.53 15.19
CA PHE A 5 18.40 -2.82 13.78
C PHE A 5 19.57 -2.05 13.17
N PRO A 6 20.20 -2.57 12.12
CA PRO A 6 21.23 -1.84 11.39
C PRO A 6 20.66 -0.56 10.78
N LYS A 7 21.54 0.39 10.47
CA LYS A 7 21.17 1.61 9.76
C LYS A 7 20.52 1.31 8.41
N LEU A 8 19.54 2.12 8.03
CA LEU A 8 18.91 2.07 6.73
C LEU A 8 19.70 2.95 5.74
N SER A 9 20.71 2.36 5.12
CA SER A 9 21.64 3.10 4.26
C SER A 9 21.14 3.28 2.83
N ARG A 10 20.27 2.37 2.37
CA ARG A 10 19.73 2.36 1.02
C ARG A 10 18.19 2.37 1.11
N VAL A 11 17.62 3.53 0.78
CA VAL A 11 16.16 3.75 0.77
C VAL A 11 15.76 4.05 -0.66
N ALA A 12 14.74 3.36 -1.16
CA ALA A 12 14.14 3.61 -2.46
C ALA A 12 12.72 4.18 -2.30
N VAL A 13 12.43 5.25 -3.03
CA VAL A 13 11.08 5.77 -3.21
C VAL A 13 10.68 5.54 -4.65
N CYS A 14 9.65 4.78 -4.87
CA CYS A 14 9.17 4.35 -6.18
C CYS A 14 7.81 4.98 -6.48
N GLY A 15 7.51 5.25 -7.75
CA GLY A 15 6.22 5.76 -8.19
C GLY A 15 5.98 5.45 -9.65
N GLY A 16 4.72 5.29 -10.05
CA GLY A 16 4.35 4.86 -11.38
C GLY A 16 4.45 3.34 -11.57
N THR A 17 4.40 2.58 -10.49
CA THR A 17 4.16 1.12 -10.52
C THR A 17 2.87 0.83 -11.29
N HIS A 18 1.85 1.66 -11.08
CA HIS A 18 0.73 1.80 -11.99
C HIS A 18 0.84 3.14 -12.72
N GLY A 19 1.03 3.11 -14.04
CA GLY A 19 1.35 4.30 -14.84
C GLY A 19 0.28 5.40 -14.85
N ASN A 20 -0.95 5.08 -14.47
CA ASN A 20 -2.07 6.01 -14.36
C ASN A 20 -2.24 6.61 -12.94
N GLU A 21 -1.44 6.20 -11.98
CA GLU A 21 -1.40 6.74 -10.61
C GLU A 21 -0.42 7.92 -10.55
N LEU A 22 -0.86 9.06 -11.07
CA LEU A 22 0.04 10.15 -11.43
C LEU A 22 0.67 10.88 -10.24
N SER A 23 0.09 10.84 -9.04
CA SER A 23 0.68 11.53 -7.88
C SER A 23 2.07 11.01 -7.55
N GLY A 24 2.26 9.68 -7.52
CA GLY A 24 3.57 9.05 -7.33
C GLY A 24 4.56 9.36 -8.45
N VAL A 25 4.09 9.33 -9.71
CA VAL A 25 4.91 9.66 -10.89
C VAL A 25 5.49 11.07 -10.79
N TYR A 26 4.65 12.05 -10.51
CA TYR A 26 5.10 13.46 -10.43
C TYR A 26 5.96 13.72 -9.20
N LEU A 27 5.67 13.07 -8.07
CA LEU A 27 6.47 13.22 -6.86
C LEU A 27 7.89 12.67 -7.07
N VAL A 28 8.02 11.49 -7.67
CA VAL A 28 9.33 10.90 -7.97
C VAL A 28 10.12 11.81 -8.91
N ARG A 29 9.50 12.37 -9.96
CA ARG A 29 10.14 13.32 -10.86
C ARG A 29 10.59 14.60 -10.14
N GLU A 30 9.81 15.09 -9.16
CA GLU A 30 10.21 16.24 -8.34
C GLU A 30 11.41 15.90 -7.46
N LEU A 31 11.39 14.76 -6.79
CA LEU A 31 12.50 14.30 -5.95
C LEU A 31 13.79 14.14 -6.75
N GLN A 32 13.73 13.58 -7.96
CA GLN A 32 14.88 13.46 -8.87
C GLN A 32 15.47 14.81 -9.24
N ARG A 33 14.62 15.82 -9.52
CA ARG A 33 15.10 17.19 -9.84
C ARG A 33 15.74 17.88 -8.65
N CYS A 34 15.23 17.64 -7.44
CA CYS A 34 15.75 18.25 -6.22
C CYS A 34 17.01 17.58 -5.68
N ALA A 35 17.24 16.31 -6.05
CA ALA A 35 18.34 15.53 -5.52
C ALA A 35 19.72 16.01 -5.95
N GLY A 36 19.87 16.76 -7.08
CA GLY A 36 21.16 17.18 -7.62
C GLY A 36 22.15 16.01 -7.77
N ASP A 37 23.36 16.26 -8.25
CA ASP A 37 24.39 15.23 -8.48
C ASP A 37 24.96 14.57 -7.18
N GLY A 38 24.47 14.91 -6.00
CA GLY A 38 24.99 14.46 -4.71
C GLY A 38 24.01 13.82 -3.72
N ALA A 39 22.71 13.78 -4.02
CA ALA A 39 21.74 13.21 -3.10
C ALA A 39 21.39 11.78 -3.52
N HIS A 40 21.72 10.80 -2.67
CA HIS A 40 21.44 9.38 -2.85
C HIS A 40 19.99 8.98 -2.51
N VAL A 41 19.01 9.71 -3.04
CA VAL A 41 17.61 9.25 -3.02
C VAL A 41 17.40 8.47 -4.33
N ASN A 42 17.39 7.16 -4.25
CA ASN A 42 17.06 6.33 -5.41
C ASN A 42 15.56 6.43 -5.65
N THR A 43 15.17 7.33 -6.55
CA THR A 43 13.80 7.48 -7.01
C THR A 43 13.62 6.76 -8.33
N LEU A 44 12.64 5.89 -8.41
CA LEU A 44 12.39 5.05 -9.58
C LEU A 44 10.99 5.28 -10.11
N LEU A 45 10.90 5.55 -11.41
CA LEU A 45 9.65 5.38 -12.15
C LEU A 45 9.53 3.90 -12.50
N CYS A 46 8.49 3.28 -11.97
CA CYS A 46 8.19 1.88 -12.20
C CYS A 46 6.85 1.80 -12.93
N ASP A 47 6.78 0.99 -13.95
CA ASP A 47 5.55 0.70 -14.67
C ASP A 47 5.40 -0.83 -14.70
N THR A 48 4.93 -1.40 -13.57
CA THR A 48 4.80 -2.86 -13.44
C THR A 48 3.70 -3.29 -12.50
N PHE A 49 2.96 -4.30 -12.90
CA PHE A 49 1.82 -4.85 -12.16
C PHE A 49 2.16 -6.01 -11.23
N VAL A 50 3.23 -6.77 -11.49
CA VAL A 50 3.52 -8.01 -10.76
C VAL A 50 5.00 -8.33 -10.88
N PHE A 51 5.63 -8.73 -9.78
CA PHE A 51 6.94 -9.37 -9.81
C PHE A 51 6.77 -10.88 -10.02
N PRO A 52 6.93 -11.43 -11.24
CA PRO A 52 6.92 -12.86 -11.43
C PRO A 52 8.12 -13.49 -10.70
N SER A 53 7.96 -14.74 -10.28
CA SER A 53 9.05 -15.52 -9.72
C SER A 53 10.31 -15.42 -10.59
N PRO A 54 11.50 -15.17 -10.03
CA PRO A 54 12.69 -14.81 -10.78
C PRO A 54 13.35 -15.96 -11.56
N SER A 55 12.74 -17.14 -11.65
CA SER A 55 13.35 -18.34 -12.22
C SER A 55 12.92 -18.61 -13.66
N GLY A 56 13.88 -18.60 -14.55
CA GLY A 56 13.78 -19.04 -15.95
C GLY A 56 14.30 -18.00 -16.97
N PRO A 57 14.71 -18.41 -18.17
CA PRO A 57 15.11 -17.47 -19.22
C PRO A 57 13.94 -16.59 -19.67
N ILE A 58 14.20 -15.31 -19.97
CA ILE A 58 13.23 -14.43 -20.59
C ILE A 58 13.15 -14.84 -22.06
N SER A 59 11.95 -15.11 -22.54
CA SER A 59 11.68 -15.25 -23.97
C SER A 59 11.73 -13.86 -24.63
N ASP A 60 12.15 -13.79 -25.90
CA ASP A 60 12.13 -12.56 -26.69
C ASP A 60 10.71 -11.99 -26.87
N THR A 61 9.70 -12.77 -26.57
CA THR A 61 8.28 -12.41 -26.59
C THR A 61 7.68 -12.17 -25.22
N ALA A 62 8.52 -12.05 -24.17
CA ALA A 62 8.03 -11.82 -22.81
C ALA A 62 7.31 -10.45 -22.70
N PRO A 63 6.20 -10.35 -21.96
CA PRO A 63 5.57 -9.06 -21.68
C PRO A 63 6.55 -8.06 -21.05
N TYR A 64 6.39 -6.78 -21.39
CA TYR A 64 7.24 -5.71 -20.88
C TYR A 64 7.29 -5.70 -19.34
N GLU A 65 6.18 -5.91 -18.68
CA GLU A 65 6.06 -5.95 -17.23
C GLU A 65 6.94 -7.04 -16.61
N MET A 66 7.07 -8.19 -17.27
CA MET A 66 7.95 -9.27 -16.83
C MET A 66 9.43 -8.86 -16.94
N ILE A 67 9.82 -8.20 -18.04
CA ILE A 67 11.17 -7.71 -18.25
C ILE A 67 11.48 -6.66 -17.18
N ARG A 68 10.57 -5.68 -17.04
CA ARG A 68 10.75 -4.57 -16.11
C ARG A 68 10.82 -5.03 -14.65
N SER A 69 9.99 -5.98 -14.24
CA SER A 69 10.04 -6.53 -12.87
C SER A 69 11.37 -7.19 -12.54
N ARG A 70 12.01 -7.85 -13.52
CA ARG A 70 13.36 -8.43 -13.34
C ARG A 70 14.44 -7.37 -13.23
N GLU A 71 14.37 -6.32 -14.05
CA GLU A 71 15.27 -5.18 -13.94
C GLU A 71 15.18 -4.53 -12.55
N LEU A 72 13.96 -4.31 -12.06
CA LEU A 72 13.72 -3.74 -10.73
C LEU A 72 14.22 -4.67 -9.61
N ASN A 73 13.97 -5.97 -9.73
CA ASN A 73 14.49 -6.93 -8.77
C ASN A 73 16.04 -7.00 -8.79
N ALA A 74 16.67 -6.84 -9.96
CA ALA A 74 18.13 -6.77 -10.04
C ALA A 74 18.68 -5.47 -9.44
N LEU A 75 17.99 -4.35 -9.63
CA LEU A 75 18.39 -3.02 -9.16
C LEU A 75 18.22 -2.83 -7.66
N LEU A 76 17.05 -3.24 -7.13
CA LEU A 76 16.65 -3.04 -5.73
C LEU A 76 16.95 -4.24 -4.83
N GLY A 77 17.06 -5.42 -5.40
CA GLY A 77 17.23 -6.70 -4.74
C GLY A 77 18.62 -7.31 -4.88
N PRO A 78 18.68 -8.59 -5.22
CA PRO A 78 17.55 -9.51 -5.42
C PRO A 78 16.72 -9.72 -4.16
N LYS A 79 15.41 -9.94 -4.33
CA LYS A 79 14.49 -10.24 -3.23
C LYS A 79 15.01 -11.37 -2.34
N GLY A 80 14.97 -11.16 -1.02
CA GLY A 80 15.47 -12.10 -0.03
C GLY A 80 17.01 -12.16 0.08
N SER A 81 17.74 -11.32 -0.64
CA SER A 81 19.19 -11.21 -0.59
C SER A 81 19.64 -10.17 0.43
N PRO A 82 20.80 -10.38 1.10
CA PRO A 82 21.44 -9.33 1.90
C PRO A 82 21.76 -8.05 1.11
N LYS A 83 21.87 -8.16 -0.22
CA LYS A 83 22.14 -7.04 -1.13
C LYS A 83 20.91 -6.19 -1.44
N ALA A 84 19.69 -6.65 -1.09
CA ALA A 84 18.49 -5.86 -1.28
C ALA A 84 18.59 -4.51 -0.56
N VAL A 85 17.92 -3.49 -1.09
CA VAL A 85 17.81 -2.18 -0.44
C VAL A 85 17.16 -2.34 0.95
N ASP A 86 17.50 -1.44 1.87
CA ASP A 86 17.07 -1.59 3.25
C ASP A 86 15.58 -1.26 3.41
N LEU A 87 15.07 -0.27 2.67
CA LEU A 87 13.66 0.13 2.70
C LEU A 87 13.17 0.52 1.31
N ILE A 88 11.99 0.03 0.93
CA ILE A 88 11.25 0.49 -0.25
C ILE A 88 9.93 1.13 0.20
N CYS A 89 9.67 2.32 -0.33
CA CYS A 89 8.37 3.00 -0.27
C CYS A 89 7.82 3.10 -1.69
N ASP A 90 6.77 2.35 -2.00
CA ASP A 90 6.09 2.38 -3.29
C ASP A 90 4.85 3.28 -3.23
N LEU A 91 4.69 4.19 -4.20
CA LEU A 91 3.69 5.25 -4.16
C LEU A 91 2.52 4.92 -5.07
N HIS A 92 1.34 4.78 -4.47
CA HIS A 92 0.08 4.46 -5.13
C HIS A 92 -1.00 5.48 -4.80
N ASN A 93 -1.98 5.60 -5.67
CA ASN A 93 -3.23 6.27 -5.36
C ASN A 93 -4.45 5.50 -5.84
N THR A 94 -5.52 5.55 -5.06
CA THR A 94 -6.75 4.81 -5.25
C THR A 94 -7.94 5.75 -5.47
N THR A 95 -8.97 5.27 -6.17
CA THR A 95 -10.25 5.97 -6.29
C THR A 95 -11.10 5.86 -5.01
N ALA A 96 -10.81 4.89 -4.13
CA ALA A 96 -11.52 4.69 -2.87
C ALA A 96 -11.15 5.73 -1.80
N ASP A 97 -12.07 6.04 -0.88
CA ASP A 97 -11.89 7.04 0.19
C ASP A 97 -11.09 6.48 1.37
N MET A 98 -9.86 6.08 1.09
CA MET A 98 -8.99 5.37 2.04
C MET A 98 -8.21 6.29 2.99
N GLY A 99 -8.13 7.60 2.70
CA GLY A 99 -7.13 8.45 3.34
C GLY A 99 -5.73 8.06 2.91
N LEU A 100 -4.74 8.10 3.82
CA LEU A 100 -3.39 7.61 3.59
C LEU A 100 -3.20 6.27 4.30
N CYS A 101 -2.93 5.23 3.54
CA CYS A 101 -2.68 3.89 4.08
C CYS A 101 -1.24 3.45 3.82
N LEU A 102 -0.64 2.76 4.78
CA LEU A 102 0.55 1.97 4.56
C LEU A 102 0.11 0.51 4.39
N ILE A 103 0.45 -0.09 3.26
CA ILE A 103 0.18 -1.50 2.97
C ILE A 103 1.47 -2.28 3.06
N ALA A 104 1.51 -3.33 3.88
CA ALA A 104 2.68 -4.16 4.07
C ALA A 104 2.32 -5.65 4.25
N TYR A 105 3.31 -6.53 4.10
CA TYR A 105 3.16 -7.99 4.18
C TYR A 105 3.57 -8.56 5.53
N SER A 106 3.87 -7.71 6.50
CA SER A 106 4.21 -8.13 7.85
C SER A 106 3.62 -7.17 8.89
N ASP A 107 2.98 -7.72 9.88
CA ASP A 107 2.56 -7.02 11.09
C ASP A 107 3.61 -7.07 12.21
N HIS A 108 4.80 -7.58 11.89
CA HIS A 108 5.97 -7.67 12.75
C HIS A 108 7.19 -6.96 12.16
N ASP A 109 7.03 -6.25 11.04
CA ASP A 109 8.06 -5.33 10.55
C ASP A 109 8.05 -4.05 11.37
N TRP A 110 8.88 -4.06 12.42
CA TRP A 110 8.95 -2.94 13.37
C TRP A 110 9.41 -1.64 12.73
N ILE A 111 10.21 -1.69 11.66
CA ILE A 111 10.61 -0.50 10.90
C ILE A 111 9.36 0.14 10.28
N CYS A 112 8.59 -0.62 9.51
CA CYS A 112 7.37 -0.13 8.86
C CYS A 112 6.34 0.37 9.88
N LEU A 113 6.15 -0.36 10.99
CA LEU A 113 5.20 0.03 12.04
C LEU A 113 5.62 1.30 12.79
N HIS A 114 6.92 1.51 13.04
CA HIS A 114 7.42 2.75 13.63
C HIS A 114 7.30 3.93 12.68
N ILE A 115 7.59 3.75 11.39
CA ILE A 115 7.35 4.77 10.35
C ILE A 115 5.87 5.15 10.35
N PHE A 116 4.97 4.18 10.28
CA PHE A 116 3.52 4.42 10.32
C PHE A 116 3.11 5.27 11.53
N ARG A 117 3.55 4.89 12.72
CA ARG A 117 3.26 5.64 13.96
C ARG A 117 3.84 7.05 13.94
N HIS A 118 5.00 7.23 13.34
CA HIS A 118 5.60 8.55 13.16
C HIS A 118 4.74 9.40 12.23
N LEU A 119 4.34 8.88 11.07
CA LEU A 119 3.46 9.59 10.13
C LEU A 119 2.14 10.00 10.77
N GLN A 120 1.49 9.11 11.54
CA GLN A 120 0.25 9.44 12.25
C GLN A 120 0.41 10.64 13.20
N ARG A 121 1.58 10.78 13.84
CA ARG A 121 1.87 11.89 14.75
C ARG A 121 2.17 13.19 14.02
N GLN A 122 2.83 13.11 12.86
CA GLN A 122 3.21 14.28 12.06
C GLN A 122 2.08 14.84 11.21
N MET A 123 1.09 14.00 10.88
CA MET A 123 -0.02 14.33 9.99
C MET A 123 -1.38 13.96 10.64
N PRO A 124 -1.73 14.57 11.78
CA PRO A 124 -2.90 14.17 12.59
C PRO A 124 -4.23 14.43 11.88
N ASP A 125 -4.28 15.37 10.92
CA ASP A 125 -5.49 15.73 10.18
C ASP A 125 -5.81 14.78 9.02
N ILE A 126 -4.89 13.86 8.70
CA ILE A 126 -5.08 12.88 7.63
C ILE A 126 -5.42 11.53 8.26
N PRO A 127 -6.59 10.93 7.92
CA PRO A 127 -6.92 9.58 8.36
C PRO A 127 -5.88 8.58 7.84
N MET A 128 -5.21 7.88 8.77
CA MET A 128 -4.18 6.89 8.39
C MET A 128 -4.50 5.50 8.90
N ARG A 129 -4.21 4.47 8.08
CA ARG A 129 -4.37 3.05 8.43
C ARG A 129 -3.15 2.25 8.00
N TYR A 130 -2.85 1.23 8.79
CA TYR A 130 -1.87 0.21 8.43
C TYR A 130 -2.63 -1.03 7.98
N ILE A 131 -2.45 -1.43 6.74
CA ILE A 131 -3.09 -2.60 6.15
C ILE A 131 -2.05 -3.71 6.07
N HIS A 132 -2.40 -4.86 6.61
CA HIS A 132 -1.58 -6.05 6.56
C HIS A 132 -2.20 -7.07 5.62
N PHE A 133 -1.49 -7.41 4.55
CA PHE A 133 -1.80 -8.56 3.71
C PHE A 133 -1.01 -9.75 4.26
N ASP A 134 -1.73 -10.71 4.85
CA ASP A 134 -1.15 -11.92 5.45
C ASP A 134 -0.75 -12.92 4.35
N VAL A 135 0.28 -12.54 3.63
CA VAL A 135 0.87 -13.33 2.54
C VAL A 135 2.35 -13.52 2.83
N SER A 136 2.85 -14.74 2.67
CA SER A 136 4.26 -15.01 2.91
C SER A 136 5.16 -14.16 2.00
N ASN A 137 6.37 -13.83 2.43
CA ASN A 137 7.31 -13.08 1.61
C ASN A 137 7.62 -13.75 0.26
N LYS A 138 7.48 -15.09 0.16
CA LYS A 138 7.66 -15.82 -1.10
C LYS A 138 6.49 -15.63 -2.07
N GLU A 139 5.31 -15.36 -1.55
CA GLU A 139 4.06 -15.20 -2.30
C GLU A 139 3.67 -13.73 -2.51
N SER A 140 4.38 -12.79 -1.89
CA SER A 140 4.21 -11.37 -2.14
C SER A 140 4.96 -10.97 -3.41
N TYR A 141 4.25 -10.36 -4.35
CA TYR A 141 4.79 -9.99 -5.67
C TYR A 141 4.74 -8.49 -5.94
N SER A 142 4.64 -7.68 -4.91
CA SER A 142 4.70 -6.22 -5.02
C SER A 142 6.15 -5.72 -5.05
N LEU A 143 6.34 -4.50 -5.52
CA LEU A 143 7.66 -3.87 -5.62
C LEU A 143 8.31 -3.69 -4.23
N ASP A 144 7.54 -3.24 -3.26
CA ASP A 144 7.99 -3.03 -1.88
C ASP A 144 8.48 -4.32 -1.21
N SER A 145 7.97 -5.49 -1.63
CA SER A 145 8.39 -6.79 -1.12
C SER A 145 9.82 -7.20 -1.51
N VAL A 146 10.47 -6.48 -2.42
CA VAL A 146 11.86 -6.74 -2.84
C VAL A 146 12.87 -6.27 -1.80
N GLY A 147 12.57 -5.19 -1.07
CA GLY A 147 13.41 -4.65 -0.01
C GLY A 147 13.50 -5.55 1.22
N LYS A 148 14.47 -5.27 2.11
CA LYS A 148 14.52 -5.90 3.44
C LYS A 148 13.34 -5.50 4.30
N HIS A 149 12.91 -4.24 4.16
CA HIS A 149 11.70 -3.63 4.68
C HIS A 149 10.98 -2.93 3.53
N GLY A 150 9.66 -2.89 3.56
CA GLY A 150 8.93 -2.20 2.51
C GLY A 150 7.45 -2.06 2.80
N PHE A 151 6.86 -1.04 2.21
CA PHE A 151 5.43 -0.78 2.24
C PHE A 151 5.04 0.05 1.02
N ALA A 152 3.78 -0.09 0.60
CA ALA A 152 3.15 0.85 -0.30
C ALA A 152 2.47 1.97 0.49
N ILE A 153 2.61 3.22 0.03
CA ILE A 153 1.70 4.31 0.39
C ILE A 153 0.55 4.27 -0.61
N GLU A 154 -0.65 4.02 -0.10
CA GLU A 154 -1.89 4.06 -0.87
C GLU A 154 -2.72 5.23 -0.39
N ILE A 155 -3.05 6.18 -1.26
CA ILE A 155 -3.78 7.40 -0.85
C ILE A 155 -4.96 7.69 -1.80
N GLY A 156 -6.10 8.06 -1.21
CA GLY A 156 -7.31 8.42 -1.95
C GLY A 156 -8.29 9.26 -1.14
N PRO A 157 -9.37 9.74 -1.79
CA PRO A 157 -9.81 9.37 -3.15
C PRO A 157 -9.17 10.25 -4.24
N GLN A 158 -8.65 9.62 -5.29
CA GLN A 158 -8.17 10.28 -6.49
C GLN A 158 -8.49 9.44 -7.74
N PRO A 159 -9.17 9.98 -8.75
CA PRO A 159 -9.35 9.27 -10.02
C PRO A 159 -8.00 8.98 -10.69
N HIS A 160 -7.92 7.86 -11.41
CA HIS A 160 -6.74 7.53 -12.22
C HIS A 160 -6.56 8.53 -13.35
N GLY A 161 -5.34 8.80 -13.76
CA GLY A 161 -5.02 9.69 -14.86
C GLY A 161 -5.13 11.19 -14.54
N VAL A 162 -5.36 11.55 -13.26
CA VAL A 162 -5.38 12.95 -12.79
C VAL A 162 -4.49 13.13 -11.56
N VAL A 163 -4.17 14.40 -11.24
CA VAL A 163 -3.49 14.75 -10.00
C VAL A 163 -4.36 15.74 -9.23
N ARG A 164 -4.70 15.40 -8.00
CA ARG A 164 -5.36 16.29 -7.05
C ARG A 164 -4.30 16.88 -6.12
N SER A 165 -4.26 18.22 -5.99
CA SER A 165 -3.22 18.90 -5.22
C SER A 165 -3.18 18.49 -3.75
N ASN A 166 -4.34 18.27 -3.12
CA ASN A 166 -4.42 17.81 -1.73
C ASN A 166 -3.83 16.41 -1.56
N ILE A 167 -4.13 15.48 -2.47
CA ILE A 167 -3.60 14.11 -2.47
C ILE A 167 -2.09 14.12 -2.72
N TYR A 168 -1.64 14.86 -3.74
CA TYR A 168 -0.22 15.02 -4.04
C TYR A 168 0.55 15.59 -2.83
N THR A 169 0.02 16.64 -2.20
CA THR A 169 0.65 17.28 -1.03
C THR A 169 0.72 16.33 0.16
N ALA A 170 -0.35 15.58 0.42
CA ALA A 170 -0.37 14.59 1.49
C ALA A 170 0.65 13.46 1.24
N MET A 171 0.74 12.93 0.02
CA MET A 171 1.74 11.94 -0.37
C MET A 171 3.16 12.49 -0.19
N LYS A 172 3.42 13.71 -0.65
CA LYS A 172 4.71 14.39 -0.50
C LYS A 172 5.14 14.53 0.96
N PHE A 173 4.24 14.96 1.84
CA PHE A 173 4.51 15.07 3.27
C PHE A 173 4.73 13.68 3.89
N GLY A 174 3.96 12.66 3.48
CA GLY A 174 4.17 11.29 3.92
C GLY A 174 5.60 10.79 3.61
N VAL A 175 6.06 10.99 2.37
CA VAL A 175 7.43 10.64 1.97
C VAL A 175 8.47 11.46 2.74
N GLN A 176 8.27 12.76 2.90
CA GLN A 176 9.21 13.62 3.62
C GLN A 176 9.36 13.19 5.08
N HIS A 177 8.25 12.96 5.79
CA HIS A 177 8.29 12.51 7.18
C HIS A 177 8.84 11.09 7.32
N MET A 178 8.61 10.20 6.36
CA MET A 178 9.28 8.89 6.31
C MET A 178 10.81 9.07 6.22
N LEU A 179 11.30 9.92 5.32
CA LEU A 179 12.74 10.16 5.18
C LEU A 179 13.34 10.85 6.42
N ASP A 180 12.61 11.75 7.06
CA ASP A 180 12.99 12.35 8.34
C ASP A 180 13.07 11.29 9.44
N TRP A 181 12.12 10.35 9.50
CA TRP A 181 12.18 9.24 10.44
C TRP A 181 13.42 8.38 10.20
N VAL A 182 13.75 8.04 8.96
CA VAL A 182 14.96 7.27 8.60
C VAL A 182 16.23 8.03 9.06
N ARG A 183 16.29 9.35 8.84
CA ARG A 183 17.41 10.17 9.29
C ARG A 183 17.57 10.15 10.81
N PHE A 184 16.49 10.32 11.57
CA PHE A 184 16.50 10.25 13.03
C PHE A 184 16.89 8.85 13.50
N PHE A 185 16.34 7.80 12.90
CA PHE A 185 16.70 6.43 13.21
C PHE A 185 18.19 6.19 13.00
N ASN A 186 18.76 6.59 11.87
CA ASN A 186 20.17 6.43 11.55
C ASN A 186 21.11 7.26 12.45
N SER A 187 20.62 8.36 13.03
CA SER A 187 21.36 9.19 13.99
C SER A 187 21.32 8.65 15.43
N GLY A 188 20.66 7.53 15.67
CA GLY A 188 20.59 6.89 16.97
C GLY A 188 19.40 7.32 17.84
N THR A 189 18.39 7.98 17.25
CA THR A 189 17.17 8.31 17.98
C THR A 189 16.46 7.04 18.42
N ILE A 190 16.10 6.99 19.71
CA ILE A 190 15.30 5.91 20.28
C ILE A 190 13.82 6.23 20.09
N PHE A 191 13.10 5.32 19.48
CA PHE A 191 11.66 5.44 19.29
C PHE A 191 10.93 4.59 20.34
N GLU A 192 10.08 5.24 21.11
CA GLU A 192 9.27 4.56 22.11
C GLU A 192 8.36 3.51 21.48
N GLY A 193 8.21 2.40 22.17
CA GLY A 193 7.22 1.38 21.86
C GLY A 193 5.78 1.86 22.09
N GLY A 194 4.83 0.95 21.99
CA GLY A 194 3.42 1.22 22.23
C GLY A 194 2.52 0.36 21.35
N PHE A 195 1.34 0.86 21.03
CA PHE A 195 0.35 0.12 20.25
C PHE A 195 0.01 0.85 18.96
N VAL A 196 -0.25 0.07 17.91
CA VAL A 196 -0.85 0.53 16.66
C VAL A 196 -2.02 -0.37 16.29
N ASP A 197 -3.02 0.21 15.64
CA ASP A 197 -4.13 -0.53 15.07
C ASP A 197 -3.75 -0.99 13.66
N VAL A 198 -3.87 -2.29 13.40
CA VAL A 198 -3.55 -2.93 12.13
C VAL A 198 -4.81 -3.56 11.55
N PHE A 199 -5.08 -3.32 10.29
CA PHE A 199 -6.18 -3.90 9.52
C PHE A 199 -5.66 -5.06 8.69
N THR A 200 -5.87 -6.29 9.16
CA THR A 200 -5.45 -7.50 8.43
C THR A 200 -6.53 -7.90 7.44
N MET A 201 -6.17 -7.98 6.18
CA MET A 201 -7.06 -8.40 5.09
C MET A 201 -7.57 -9.83 5.36
N VAL A 202 -8.88 -10.04 5.18
CA VAL A 202 -9.55 -11.32 5.40
C VAL A 202 -10.01 -11.93 4.08
N LYS A 203 -10.69 -11.14 3.24
CA LYS A 203 -11.24 -11.59 1.96
C LYS A 203 -11.65 -10.43 1.07
N HIS A 204 -11.84 -10.73 -0.21
CA HIS A 204 -12.51 -9.86 -1.16
C HIS A 204 -13.98 -10.24 -1.33
N ILE A 205 -14.80 -9.28 -1.74
CA ILE A 205 -16.19 -9.47 -2.15
C ILE A 205 -16.32 -8.93 -3.57
N ASP A 206 -16.88 -9.74 -4.47
CA ASP A 206 -17.22 -9.31 -5.83
C ASP A 206 -18.60 -8.65 -5.87
N TYR A 207 -18.87 -7.91 -6.94
CA TYR A 207 -20.20 -7.43 -7.27
C TYR A 207 -21.15 -8.60 -7.51
N PRO A 208 -22.46 -8.45 -7.17
CA PRO A 208 -23.47 -9.37 -7.66
C PRO A 208 -23.46 -9.38 -9.18
N ARG A 209 -23.41 -10.59 -9.76
CA ARG A 209 -23.34 -10.76 -11.22
C ARG A 209 -24.45 -11.66 -11.73
N ASP A 210 -24.90 -11.37 -12.91
CA ASP A 210 -25.74 -12.28 -13.68
C ASP A 210 -24.97 -13.57 -13.98
N ARG A 211 -25.64 -14.71 -13.88
CA ARG A 211 -24.98 -16.03 -14.01
C ARG A 211 -24.55 -16.34 -15.44
N GLU A 212 -25.28 -15.87 -16.43
CA GLU A 212 -25.04 -16.17 -17.84
C GLU A 212 -24.12 -15.15 -18.48
N THR A 213 -24.44 -13.87 -18.32
CA THR A 213 -23.71 -12.78 -18.97
C THR A 213 -22.49 -12.30 -18.19
N ARG A 214 -22.40 -12.64 -16.90
CA ARG A 214 -21.37 -12.16 -15.98
C ARG A 214 -21.39 -10.64 -15.75
N ASN A 215 -22.36 -9.94 -16.27
CA ASN A 215 -22.54 -8.52 -16.02
C ASN A 215 -22.89 -8.26 -14.54
N ILE A 216 -22.44 -7.13 -14.01
CA ILE A 216 -22.83 -6.72 -12.64
C ILE A 216 -24.34 -6.39 -12.65
N THR A 217 -25.02 -6.75 -11.55
CA THR A 217 -26.45 -6.53 -11.35
C THR A 217 -26.78 -5.56 -10.20
N ALA A 218 -25.75 -5.11 -9.50
CA ALA A 218 -25.86 -4.19 -8.39
C ALA A 218 -24.59 -3.32 -8.26
N ALA A 219 -24.73 -2.16 -7.62
CA ALA A 219 -23.63 -1.29 -7.24
C ALA A 219 -23.43 -1.32 -5.72
N ILE A 220 -22.35 -0.73 -5.21
CA ILE A 220 -22.17 -0.49 -3.78
C ILE A 220 -23.37 0.30 -3.24
N HIS A 221 -23.90 -0.10 -2.10
CA HIS A 221 -25.05 0.58 -1.49
C HIS A 221 -24.68 2.04 -1.11
N PRO A 222 -25.56 3.03 -1.32
CA PRO A 222 -25.26 4.45 -1.04
C PRO A 222 -24.82 4.72 0.40
N GLN A 223 -25.26 3.93 1.37
CA GLN A 223 -24.85 4.07 2.77
C GLN A 223 -23.44 3.54 3.04
N LEU A 224 -22.86 2.77 2.12
CA LEU A 224 -21.53 2.19 2.23
C LEU A 224 -20.51 2.89 1.32
N GLN A 225 -20.96 3.45 0.19
CA GLN A 225 -20.08 4.17 -0.74
C GLN A 225 -19.26 5.23 -0.01
N ASP A 226 -17.94 5.28 -0.28
CA ASP A 226 -16.96 6.21 0.32
C ASP A 226 -16.88 6.12 1.87
N ARG A 227 -17.19 4.94 2.42
CA ARG A 227 -17.14 4.63 3.85
C ARG A 227 -16.04 3.63 4.20
N ASP A 228 -14.89 3.76 3.56
CA ASP A 228 -13.75 2.91 3.83
C ASP A 228 -13.38 2.93 5.33
N PHE A 229 -13.07 1.75 5.87
CA PHE A 229 -12.77 1.49 7.28
C PHE A 229 -13.89 1.82 8.28
N SER A 230 -15.13 2.05 7.85
CA SER A 230 -16.29 2.04 8.72
C SER A 230 -16.65 0.60 9.09
N LEU A 231 -17.13 0.38 10.31
CA LEU A 231 -17.50 -0.97 10.75
C LEU A 231 -18.75 -1.44 10.01
N LEU A 232 -18.63 -2.54 9.27
CA LEU A 232 -19.73 -3.21 8.56
C LEU A 232 -20.22 -4.37 9.43
N GLN A 233 -21.45 -4.25 9.92
CA GLN A 233 -22.11 -5.27 10.74
C GLN A 233 -22.82 -6.32 9.86
N PRO A 234 -23.01 -7.57 10.33
CA PRO A 234 -23.95 -8.48 9.70
C PRO A 234 -25.32 -7.81 9.49
N GLU A 235 -25.93 -8.03 8.33
CA GLU A 235 -27.19 -7.45 7.87
C GLU A 235 -27.13 -5.96 7.50
N ASP A 236 -26.01 -5.27 7.60
CA ASP A 236 -25.86 -3.92 7.05
C ASP A 236 -26.02 -3.92 5.50
N PRO A 237 -26.52 -2.82 4.92
CA PRO A 237 -26.58 -2.66 3.47
C PRO A 237 -25.21 -2.77 2.81
N LEU A 238 -25.09 -3.65 1.82
CA LEU A 238 -23.81 -3.90 1.10
C LEU A 238 -23.91 -3.46 -0.35
N PHE A 239 -24.93 -3.90 -1.07
CA PHE A 239 -25.18 -3.53 -2.46
C PHE A 239 -26.61 -3.06 -2.64
N GLN A 240 -26.83 -2.29 -3.70
CA GLN A 240 -28.17 -1.96 -4.21
C GLN A 240 -28.26 -2.46 -5.64
N THR A 241 -29.27 -3.30 -5.93
CA THR A 241 -29.55 -3.75 -7.29
C THR A 241 -29.99 -2.57 -8.16
N PHE A 242 -29.86 -2.69 -9.48
CA PHE A 242 -30.33 -1.65 -10.39
C PHE A 242 -31.88 -1.51 -10.39
N SER A 243 -32.61 -2.48 -9.81
CA SER A 243 -34.04 -2.38 -9.53
C SER A 243 -34.37 -1.72 -8.20
N GLY A 244 -33.36 -1.36 -7.37
CA GLY A 244 -33.53 -0.66 -6.11
C GLY A 244 -33.57 -1.56 -4.86
N GLU A 245 -33.46 -2.87 -5.00
CA GLU A 245 -33.41 -3.80 -3.87
C GLU A 245 -32.09 -3.70 -3.10
N THR A 246 -32.13 -3.73 -1.77
CA THR A 246 -30.94 -3.76 -0.91
C THR A 246 -30.47 -5.19 -0.66
N LEU A 247 -29.24 -5.48 -1.06
CA LEU A 247 -28.55 -6.71 -0.71
C LEU A 247 -27.67 -6.47 0.53
N ARG A 248 -27.81 -7.33 1.54
CA ARG A 248 -27.19 -7.13 2.86
C ARG A 248 -25.95 -7.98 3.04
N TYR A 249 -25.04 -7.51 3.88
CA TYR A 249 -23.83 -8.24 4.27
C TYR A 249 -24.19 -9.52 5.04
N LYS A 250 -23.83 -10.69 4.53
CA LYS A 250 -24.13 -12.01 5.11
C LYS A 250 -22.93 -12.62 5.86
N GLY A 251 -21.97 -11.80 6.26
CA GLY A 251 -20.87 -12.25 7.12
C GLY A 251 -21.36 -12.62 8.52
N LYS A 252 -20.58 -13.45 9.23
CA LYS A 252 -20.90 -13.88 10.60
C LYS A 252 -20.35 -12.93 11.67
N GLU A 253 -19.43 -12.05 11.28
CA GLU A 253 -18.73 -11.12 12.18
C GLU A 253 -18.66 -9.72 11.57
N PRO A 254 -18.54 -8.68 12.39
CA PRO A 254 -18.26 -7.33 11.92
C PRO A 254 -16.86 -7.26 11.32
N LEU A 255 -16.73 -6.62 10.14
CA LEU A 255 -15.45 -6.39 9.48
C LEU A 255 -15.37 -4.94 8.98
N TYR A 256 -14.19 -4.52 8.56
CA TYR A 256 -13.92 -3.18 8.06
C TYR A 256 -13.70 -3.25 6.55
N PRO A 257 -14.61 -2.72 5.73
CA PRO A 257 -14.44 -2.64 4.28
C PRO A 257 -13.37 -1.61 3.92
N PHE A 258 -12.64 -1.87 2.85
CA PHE A 258 -11.67 -0.97 2.25
C PHE A 258 -11.50 -1.27 0.75
N PHE A 259 -10.93 -0.35 -0.01
CA PHE A 259 -10.96 -0.36 -1.47
C PHE A 259 -12.41 -0.49 -1.98
N ILE A 260 -13.32 0.26 -1.36
CA ILE A 260 -14.72 0.25 -1.75
C ILE A 260 -14.85 0.87 -3.15
N ASN A 261 -15.33 0.07 -4.10
CA ASN A 261 -15.55 0.52 -5.48
C ASN A 261 -14.27 1.04 -6.16
N GLU A 262 -13.11 0.41 -5.87
CA GLU A 262 -11.85 0.76 -6.50
C GLU A 262 -11.87 0.43 -7.99
N CYS A 263 -11.64 1.44 -8.82
CA CYS A 263 -11.74 1.34 -10.28
C CYS A 263 -10.83 0.25 -10.86
N ALA A 264 -9.57 0.14 -10.37
CA ALA A 264 -8.61 -0.87 -10.84
C ALA A 264 -9.02 -2.32 -10.50
N TYR A 265 -10.00 -2.51 -9.63
CA TYR A 265 -10.41 -3.82 -9.15
C TYR A 265 -11.66 -4.37 -9.85
N TYR A 266 -12.30 -3.58 -10.70
CA TYR A 266 -13.50 -3.98 -11.45
C TYR A 266 -13.26 -5.24 -12.27
N GLU A 267 -12.16 -5.28 -13.02
CA GLU A 267 -11.79 -6.42 -13.86
C GLU A 267 -11.28 -7.62 -13.05
N LYS A 268 -10.84 -7.36 -11.81
CA LYS A 268 -10.38 -8.41 -10.88
C LYS A 268 -11.52 -9.06 -10.12
N SER A 269 -12.79 -8.69 -10.40
CA SER A 269 -13.98 -9.17 -9.69
C SER A 269 -13.93 -8.85 -8.19
N ILE A 270 -13.51 -7.64 -7.85
CA ILE A 270 -13.46 -7.14 -6.47
C ILE A 270 -14.25 -5.84 -6.40
N ALA A 271 -15.35 -5.86 -5.64
CA ALA A 271 -16.13 -4.68 -5.30
C ALA A 271 -15.58 -3.95 -4.08
N LEU A 272 -15.05 -4.70 -3.15
CA LEU A 272 -14.38 -4.22 -1.93
C LEU A 272 -13.58 -5.35 -1.27
N SER A 273 -12.66 -4.97 -0.40
CA SER A 273 -11.95 -5.88 0.49
C SER A 273 -12.46 -5.73 1.92
N LEU A 274 -12.33 -6.78 2.73
CA LEU A 274 -12.71 -6.78 4.14
C LEU A 274 -11.49 -7.06 5.02
N ALA A 275 -11.34 -6.28 6.08
CA ALA A 275 -10.28 -6.45 7.06
C ALA A 275 -10.82 -6.68 8.48
N ARG A 276 -10.02 -7.38 9.28
CA ARG A 276 -10.18 -7.45 10.72
C ARG A 276 -9.20 -6.49 11.38
N LYS A 277 -9.72 -5.60 12.21
CA LYS A 277 -8.91 -4.69 13.00
C LYS A 277 -8.35 -5.40 14.23
N ARG A 278 -7.06 -5.26 14.47
CA ARG A 278 -6.41 -5.75 15.68
C ARG A 278 -5.39 -4.74 16.19
N ARG A 279 -5.06 -4.83 17.47
CA ARG A 279 -4.07 -3.98 18.11
C ARG A 279 -2.75 -4.72 18.25
N VAL A 280 -1.68 -4.16 17.70
CA VAL A 280 -0.34 -4.74 17.72
C VAL A 280 0.56 -3.90 18.63
N MET A 281 1.29 -4.56 19.52
CA MET A 281 2.29 -3.92 20.37
C MET A 281 3.61 -3.84 19.61
N ILE A 282 4.13 -2.63 19.46
CA ILE A 282 5.46 -2.40 18.87
C ILE A 282 6.49 -2.17 19.98
N PRO A 283 7.69 -2.79 19.90
CA PRO A 283 8.73 -2.63 20.90
C PRO A 283 9.37 -1.23 20.81
N CYS A 284 10.10 -0.85 21.87
CA CYS A 284 11.00 0.28 21.80
C CYS A 284 12.14 0.01 20.81
N LYS A 285 12.51 0.98 19.97
CA LYS A 285 13.53 0.84 18.93
C LYS A 285 14.71 1.78 19.13
N GLY A 286 15.93 1.21 18.93
CA GLY A 286 17.18 1.95 18.80
C GLY A 286 18.01 1.40 17.63
N THR A 287 18.96 2.18 17.15
CA THR A 287 20.04 1.70 16.27
C THR A 287 21.13 1.02 17.06
N LEU A 288 21.82 0.06 16.46
CA LEU A 288 23.08 -0.48 16.97
C LEU A 288 24.18 0.58 16.89
#